data_bf85e1e471f893a349f1f6d7d6e23aa9
#
_entry.id   bf85e1e471f893a349f1f6d7d6e23aa9
#
_cell.length_a   1.000
_cell.length_b   1.000
_cell.length_c   1.000
_cell.angle_alpha   90.00
_cell.angle_beta   90.00
_cell.angle_gamma   90.00
#
_symmetry.space_group_name_H-M   'P 1'
#
loop_
_entity.id
_entity.type
_entity.pdbx_description
1 polymer ?
#
loop_
_entity_poly.entity_id
_entity_poly.type
_entity_poly.pdbx_seq_one_letter_code
_entity_poly.pdbx_strand_id
1 'polypeptide(L)'
;MSSFTEPINKTNDIPSLPSQHSAFHYTNGLITKENLSITIPRSIKLSSATKQLGSNQDWVSSGSNEHFHWLVVLDGHGKGNVLNKLSLLDWNGLLLEFNDDVNSMITHINKKHLIFNKNTGKKYNHFRDGSTCSIVKIYPGYIECHTIGDSQVGIMINNKDCYFTTNHDSTNMSEIDRLKPEGVITSDTWKHHIINDTDLTMITGKYFHFNHPTKDIVDKLAMSRALGHNIGTIFPISQVLETFRIDYTINDSIVIIAATDGLWDIVYDKEVILKKFYQDTNDELYKTNKCTDTPVNNLINHAENMWTQKWNVLYEGDVSINQFPNPDDIGIACISII
;
A
#
# COMPACT_ATOMS: atom_id res chain seq x y z
N MET A 1 -1.72 59.41 -30.21
CA MET A 1 -0.47 58.94 -29.64
C MET A 1 -0.82 58.03 -28.48
N SER A 2 -0.86 56.75 -28.73
CA SER A 2 -1.23 55.69 -27.78
C SER A 2 0.02 54.86 -27.51
N SER A 3 0.50 54.92 -26.28
CA SER A 3 1.60 54.10 -25.82
C SER A 3 1.08 52.73 -25.36
N PHE A 4 1.44 51.70 -26.07
CA PHE A 4 1.30 50.31 -25.66
C PHE A 4 2.36 49.98 -24.61
N THR A 5 1.95 49.51 -23.44
CA THR A 5 2.83 48.87 -22.48
C THR A 5 2.63 47.34 -22.60
N GLU A 6 3.71 46.65 -22.94
CA GLU A 6 3.75 45.17 -22.97
C GLU A 6 3.67 44.57 -21.56
N PRO A 7 3.04 43.42 -21.39
CA PRO A 7 3.04 42.70 -20.12
C PRO A 7 4.34 41.89 -19.95
N ILE A 8 4.98 42.09 -18.82
CA ILE A 8 6.15 41.34 -18.38
C ILE A 8 5.71 39.95 -17.99
N ASN A 9 6.03 38.95 -18.83
CA ASN A 9 5.95 37.54 -18.49
C ASN A 9 7.11 37.21 -17.52
N LYS A 10 6.80 37.05 -16.24
CA LYS A 10 7.69 36.36 -15.29
C LYS A 10 7.36 34.88 -15.29
N THR A 11 8.09 34.09 -16.05
CA THR A 11 8.16 32.64 -15.89
C THR A 11 8.97 32.36 -14.62
N ASN A 12 8.29 31.91 -13.58
CA ASN A 12 8.96 31.33 -12.42
C ASN A 12 9.41 29.94 -12.84
N ASP A 13 10.70 29.78 -13.07
CA ASP A 13 11.35 28.48 -13.21
C ASP A 13 11.26 27.74 -11.87
N ILE A 14 10.39 26.73 -11.80
CA ILE A 14 10.39 25.74 -10.74
C ILE A 14 11.53 24.78 -11.09
N PRO A 15 12.54 24.59 -10.24
CA PRO A 15 13.59 23.62 -10.51
C PRO A 15 12.99 22.22 -10.55
N SER A 16 13.13 21.56 -11.70
CA SER A 16 12.79 20.16 -11.88
C SER A 16 13.66 19.30 -10.95
N LEU A 17 13.03 18.56 -10.06
CA LEU A 17 13.68 17.50 -9.30
C LEU A 17 14.25 16.46 -10.29
N PRO A 18 15.48 15.99 -10.08
CA PRO A 18 16.08 14.99 -10.94
C PRO A 18 15.32 13.69 -10.82
N SER A 19 14.72 13.24 -11.93
CA SER A 19 14.19 11.89 -12.08
C SER A 19 15.34 10.88 -12.03
N GLN A 20 15.55 10.25 -10.88
CA GLN A 20 16.43 9.09 -10.79
C GLN A 20 15.69 7.85 -11.28
N HIS A 21 15.56 7.70 -12.59
CA HIS A 21 15.35 6.40 -13.21
C HIS A 21 16.72 5.73 -13.36
N SER A 22 17.17 5.00 -12.34
CA SER A 22 18.25 4.04 -12.51
C SER A 22 17.64 2.75 -13.06
N ALA A 23 17.72 2.60 -14.39
CA ALA A 23 17.49 1.32 -15.03
C ALA A 23 18.63 0.37 -14.62
N PHE A 24 18.33 -0.63 -13.79
CA PHE A 24 19.27 -1.70 -13.50
C PHE A 24 19.26 -2.72 -14.63
N HIS A 25 20.39 -2.82 -15.34
CA HIS A 25 20.65 -3.86 -16.30
C HIS A 25 20.92 -5.18 -15.57
N TYR A 26 20.11 -6.21 -15.85
CA TYR A 26 20.41 -7.58 -15.45
C TYR A 26 21.61 -8.09 -16.25
N THR A 27 22.75 -8.31 -15.59
CA THR A 27 23.79 -9.18 -16.11
C THR A 27 23.67 -10.53 -15.41
N ASN A 28 23.50 -11.60 -16.21
CA ASN A 28 23.56 -12.98 -15.76
C ASN A 28 24.98 -13.28 -15.24
N GLY A 29 25.20 -13.07 -13.94
CA GLY A 29 26.41 -13.50 -13.25
C GLY A 29 26.13 -14.81 -12.51
N LEU A 30 26.79 -15.89 -12.91
CA LEU A 30 26.89 -17.10 -12.13
C LEU A 30 27.45 -16.76 -10.74
N ILE A 31 26.60 -16.84 -9.71
CA ILE A 31 27.04 -16.76 -8.32
C ILE A 31 27.62 -18.12 -7.96
N THR A 32 28.94 -18.21 -7.91
CA THR A 32 29.64 -19.31 -7.26
C THR A 32 29.26 -19.31 -5.78
N LYS A 33 28.83 -20.45 -5.25
CA LYS A 33 28.60 -20.68 -3.83
C LYS A 33 29.92 -20.54 -3.05
N GLU A 34 30.30 -19.32 -2.74
CA GLU A 34 31.24 -19.07 -1.67
C GLU A 34 30.48 -19.10 -0.34
N ASN A 35 31.02 -19.81 0.63
CA ASN A 35 30.46 -20.01 1.96
C ASN A 35 30.21 -18.65 2.64
N LEU A 36 29.05 -18.06 2.42
CA LEU A 36 28.54 -17.00 3.26
C LEU A 36 28.17 -17.67 4.60
N SER A 37 28.98 -17.43 5.63
CA SER A 37 28.56 -17.70 7.00
C SER A 37 27.33 -16.81 7.28
N ILE A 38 26.16 -17.38 7.15
CA ILE A 38 24.90 -16.72 7.44
C ILE A 38 24.85 -16.50 8.95
N THR A 39 25.28 -15.34 9.38
CA THR A 39 25.04 -14.90 10.75
C THR A 39 23.57 -14.45 10.80
N ILE A 40 22.75 -15.19 11.54
CA ILE A 40 21.32 -14.88 11.72
C ILE A 40 21.20 -13.50 12.39
N PRO A 41 20.31 -12.60 11.90
CA PRO A 41 20.07 -11.31 12.53
C PRO A 41 19.77 -11.47 14.02
N ARG A 42 20.25 -10.56 14.86
CA ARG A 42 20.22 -10.70 16.33
C ARG A 42 18.81 -10.78 16.90
N SER A 43 17.84 -10.14 16.28
CA SER A 43 16.43 -10.22 16.67
C SER A 43 15.53 -9.85 15.48
N ILE A 44 14.59 -10.74 15.16
CA ILE A 44 13.52 -10.46 14.20
C ILE A 44 12.20 -10.53 14.93
N LYS A 45 11.41 -9.48 14.85
CA LYS A 45 10.07 -9.43 15.41
C LYS A 45 9.05 -9.17 14.30
N LEU A 46 8.07 -10.04 14.24
CA LEU A 46 6.88 -9.91 13.42
C LEU A 46 5.73 -9.47 14.32
N SER A 47 4.97 -8.49 13.89
CA SER A 47 3.77 -8.01 14.58
C SER A 47 2.71 -7.64 13.56
N SER A 48 1.46 -7.90 13.86
CA SER A 48 0.33 -7.49 13.02
C SER A 48 -0.89 -7.17 13.85
N ALA A 49 -1.65 -6.16 13.44
CA ALA A 49 -2.88 -5.77 14.09
C ALA A 49 -3.87 -5.18 13.08
N THR A 50 -5.16 -5.33 13.36
CA THR A 50 -6.24 -4.68 12.61
C THR A 50 -7.17 -3.96 13.56
N LYS A 51 -7.72 -2.84 13.10
CA LYS A 51 -8.77 -2.10 13.78
C LYS A 51 -9.91 -1.85 12.81
N GLN A 52 -11.08 -2.31 13.18
CA GLN A 52 -12.29 -2.14 12.38
C GLN A 52 -12.99 -0.83 12.80
N LEU A 53 -13.04 0.12 11.91
CA LEU A 53 -13.73 1.40 12.10
C LEU A 53 -14.86 1.58 11.08
N GLY A 54 -14.75 0.92 9.93
CA GLY A 54 -15.64 1.03 8.79
C GLY A 54 -16.34 -0.28 8.41
N SER A 55 -15.99 -0.80 7.25
CA SER A 55 -16.68 -1.92 6.59
C SER A 55 -16.22 -3.31 7.01
N ASN A 56 -15.21 -3.42 7.85
CA ASN A 56 -14.52 -4.67 8.22
C ASN A 56 -13.91 -5.39 7.00
N GLN A 57 -13.15 -4.65 6.22
CA GLN A 57 -12.59 -5.14 4.96
C GLN A 57 -11.06 -5.17 4.94
N ASP A 58 -10.40 -4.98 6.08
CA ASP A 58 -8.96 -5.14 6.23
C ASP A 58 -8.58 -6.49 6.82
N TRP A 59 -7.53 -7.07 6.27
CA TRP A 59 -6.93 -8.29 6.79
C TRP A 59 -5.41 -8.27 6.66
N VAL A 60 -4.74 -8.72 7.71
CA VAL A 60 -3.29 -8.81 7.76
C VAL A 60 -2.85 -10.15 8.32
N SER A 61 -1.70 -10.61 7.87
CA SER A 61 -1.03 -11.79 8.43
C SER A 61 0.48 -11.67 8.30
N SER A 62 1.17 -12.38 9.17
CA SER A 62 2.63 -12.46 9.16
C SER A 62 3.08 -13.84 9.59
N GLY A 63 4.25 -14.24 9.13
CA GLY A 63 4.80 -15.54 9.51
C GLY A 63 6.25 -15.72 9.07
N SER A 64 6.74 -16.92 9.35
CA SER A 64 8.09 -17.33 9.00
C SER A 64 8.09 -18.78 8.53
N ASN A 65 8.96 -19.08 7.61
CA ASN A 65 9.30 -20.44 7.22
C ASN A 65 10.84 -20.60 7.16
N GLU A 66 11.30 -21.71 6.64
CA GLU A 66 12.74 -22.03 6.59
C GLU A 66 13.55 -21.15 5.61
N HIS A 67 12.87 -20.41 4.71
CA HIS A 67 13.53 -19.62 3.68
C HIS A 67 13.45 -18.11 3.93
N PHE A 68 12.31 -17.62 4.48
CA PHE A 68 12.08 -16.19 4.65
C PHE A 68 11.02 -15.90 5.74
N HIS A 69 11.03 -14.66 6.22
CA HIS A 69 9.90 -14.08 6.94
C HIS A 69 8.97 -13.37 5.96
N TRP A 70 7.68 -13.28 6.29
CA TRP A 70 6.73 -12.67 5.38
C TRP A 70 5.63 -11.88 6.09
N LEU A 71 5.10 -10.88 5.36
CA LEU A 71 3.89 -10.14 5.69
C LEU A 71 2.94 -10.18 4.51
N VAL A 72 1.63 -10.21 4.78
CA VAL A 72 0.56 -10.03 3.80
C VAL A 72 -0.43 -9.03 4.35
N VAL A 73 -0.77 -8.02 3.55
CA VAL A 73 -1.79 -7.00 3.85
C VAL A 73 -2.78 -6.97 2.71
N LEU A 74 -4.05 -7.02 3.04
CA LEU A 74 -5.19 -7.00 2.14
C LEU A 74 -6.18 -5.93 2.60
N ASP A 75 -6.59 -5.07 1.70
CA ASP A 75 -7.68 -4.12 1.87
C ASP A 75 -8.76 -4.47 0.85
N GLY A 76 -9.92 -4.87 1.38
CA GLY A 76 -11.03 -5.34 0.58
C GLY A 76 -12.01 -4.21 0.27
N HIS A 77 -12.54 -4.21 -0.93
CA HIS A 77 -13.58 -3.28 -1.32
C HIS A 77 -14.78 -3.99 -1.95
N GLY A 78 -15.88 -3.26 -2.07
CA GLY A 78 -17.15 -3.80 -2.53
C GLY A 78 -17.92 -4.49 -1.41
N LYS A 79 -18.25 -5.77 -1.58
CA LYS A 79 -19.03 -6.55 -0.59
C LYS A 79 -18.16 -7.45 0.31
N GLY A 80 -16.85 -7.35 0.21
CA GLY A 80 -15.91 -8.15 1.00
C GLY A 80 -15.83 -9.64 0.63
N ASN A 81 -16.52 -10.11 -0.42
CA ASN A 81 -16.49 -11.53 -0.78
C ASN A 81 -15.10 -12.00 -1.25
N VAL A 82 -14.35 -11.11 -1.91
CA VAL A 82 -12.97 -11.39 -2.33
C VAL A 82 -12.07 -11.51 -1.12
N LEU A 83 -12.10 -10.51 -0.23
CA LEU A 83 -11.32 -10.53 1.01
C LEU A 83 -11.61 -11.76 1.86
N ASN A 84 -12.89 -12.10 2.06
CA ASN A 84 -13.28 -13.29 2.83
C ASN A 84 -12.70 -14.58 2.29
N LYS A 85 -12.46 -14.68 0.98
CA LYS A 85 -11.79 -15.85 0.39
C LYS A 85 -10.28 -15.78 0.56
N LEU A 86 -9.69 -14.61 0.37
CA LEU A 86 -8.25 -14.40 0.50
C LEU A 86 -7.77 -14.61 1.94
N SER A 87 -8.57 -14.20 2.93
CA SER A 87 -8.23 -14.36 4.35
C SER A 87 -8.21 -15.81 4.82
N LEU A 88 -8.84 -16.72 4.08
CA LEU A 88 -8.88 -18.17 4.39
C LEU A 88 -7.77 -18.96 3.69
N LEU A 89 -6.93 -18.33 2.86
CA LEU A 89 -5.85 -19.01 2.16
C LEU A 89 -4.71 -19.36 3.13
N ASP A 90 -4.07 -20.49 2.87
CA ASP A 90 -2.77 -20.80 3.48
C ASP A 90 -1.67 -20.00 2.78
N TRP A 91 -1.48 -18.76 3.23
CA TRP A 91 -0.48 -17.86 2.67
C TRP A 91 0.94 -18.41 2.82
N ASN A 92 1.26 -19.09 3.91
CA ASN A 92 2.58 -19.70 4.08
C ASN A 92 2.84 -20.79 3.04
N GLY A 93 1.88 -21.68 2.85
CA GLY A 93 1.97 -22.74 1.84
C GLY A 93 2.07 -22.17 0.41
N LEU A 94 1.25 -21.16 0.08
CA LEU A 94 1.29 -20.50 -1.22
C LEU A 94 2.61 -19.78 -1.48
N LEU A 95 3.13 -19.04 -0.49
CA LEU A 95 4.40 -18.33 -0.62
C LEU A 95 5.59 -19.29 -0.75
N LEU A 96 5.51 -20.49 -0.17
CA LEU A 96 6.51 -21.54 -0.35
C LEU A 96 6.40 -22.20 -1.73
N GLU A 97 5.18 -22.57 -2.15
CA GLU A 97 4.93 -23.24 -3.44
C GLU A 97 5.36 -22.35 -4.62
N PHE A 98 5.10 -21.06 -4.54
CA PHE A 98 5.42 -20.07 -5.58
C PHE A 98 6.57 -19.15 -5.19
N ASN A 99 7.56 -19.67 -4.47
CA ASN A 99 8.63 -18.84 -3.91
C ASN A 99 9.32 -17.92 -4.94
N ASP A 100 9.60 -18.43 -6.12
CA ASP A 100 10.35 -17.72 -7.15
C ASP A 100 9.44 -17.00 -8.18
N ASP A 101 8.11 -17.18 -8.09
CA ASP A 101 7.16 -16.59 -9.04
C ASP A 101 5.84 -16.21 -8.38
N VAL A 102 5.84 -15.09 -7.68
CA VAL A 102 4.66 -14.52 -7.01
C VAL A 102 3.57 -14.12 -8.04
N ASN A 103 3.94 -13.78 -9.28
CA ASN A 103 2.94 -13.51 -10.34
C ASN A 103 2.14 -14.77 -10.70
N SER A 104 2.79 -15.91 -10.79
CA SER A 104 2.11 -17.19 -10.99
C SER A 104 1.23 -17.56 -9.79
N MET A 105 1.66 -17.24 -8.56
CA MET A 105 0.83 -17.38 -7.36
C MET A 105 -0.46 -16.55 -7.47
N ILE A 106 -0.36 -15.27 -7.81
CA ILE A 106 -1.54 -14.41 -7.98
C ILE A 106 -2.46 -14.95 -9.08
N THR A 107 -1.90 -15.41 -10.19
CA THR A 107 -2.66 -16.04 -11.27
C THR A 107 -3.39 -17.30 -10.77
N HIS A 108 -2.73 -18.13 -9.97
CA HIS A 108 -3.31 -19.32 -9.36
C HIS A 108 -4.45 -18.96 -8.40
N ILE A 109 -4.23 -18.00 -7.50
CA ILE A 109 -5.26 -17.50 -6.57
C ILE A 109 -6.49 -17.03 -7.34
N ASN A 110 -6.32 -16.20 -8.34
CA ASN A 110 -7.42 -15.69 -9.13
C ASN A 110 -8.19 -16.80 -9.84
N LYS A 111 -7.51 -17.74 -10.49
CA LYS A 111 -8.13 -18.83 -11.24
C LYS A 111 -8.80 -19.86 -10.34
N LYS A 112 -8.24 -20.16 -9.18
CA LYS A 112 -8.69 -21.29 -8.34
C LYS A 112 -9.63 -20.83 -7.21
N HIS A 113 -9.34 -19.70 -6.60
CA HIS A 113 -10.02 -19.26 -5.39
C HIS A 113 -11.01 -18.10 -5.62
N LEU A 114 -10.77 -17.22 -6.61
CA LEU A 114 -11.62 -16.07 -6.87
C LEU A 114 -12.64 -16.26 -7.99
N ILE A 115 -12.72 -17.46 -8.59
CA ILE A 115 -13.82 -17.76 -9.51
C ILE A 115 -15.12 -17.88 -8.72
N PHE A 116 -16.07 -17.01 -9.04
CA PHE A 116 -17.41 -17.06 -8.52
C PHE A 116 -18.30 -17.84 -9.50
N ASN A 117 -18.82 -18.98 -9.05
CA ASN A 117 -19.67 -19.85 -9.89
C ASN A 117 -20.87 -19.08 -10.45
N LYS A 118 -21.00 -19.05 -11.77
CA LYS A 118 -22.16 -18.46 -12.48
C LYS A 118 -23.48 -19.18 -12.17
N ASN A 119 -23.42 -20.38 -11.58
CA ASN A 119 -24.57 -21.29 -11.44
C ASN A 119 -25.46 -21.07 -10.21
N THR A 120 -25.17 -20.10 -9.34
CA THR A 120 -25.98 -19.91 -8.12
C THR A 120 -27.27 -19.10 -8.35
N GLY A 121 -27.61 -18.72 -9.58
CA GLY A 121 -28.84 -17.99 -9.92
C GLY A 121 -28.98 -16.62 -9.27
N LYS A 122 -28.19 -16.29 -8.28
CA LYS A 122 -28.13 -14.97 -7.67
C LYS A 122 -27.22 -14.09 -8.52
N LYS A 123 -27.78 -13.00 -9.05
CA LYS A 123 -27.02 -11.92 -9.70
C LYS A 123 -26.13 -11.24 -8.65
N TYR A 124 -25.02 -11.86 -8.28
CA TYR A 124 -24.01 -11.20 -7.45
C TYR A 124 -23.29 -10.18 -8.33
N ASN A 125 -23.30 -8.93 -7.91
CA ASN A 125 -22.48 -7.86 -8.50
C ASN A 125 -21.01 -8.05 -8.07
N HIS A 126 -20.41 -9.19 -8.42
CA HIS A 126 -18.99 -9.50 -8.12
C HIS A 126 -18.01 -8.59 -8.88
N PHE A 127 -18.51 -7.79 -9.80
CA PHE A 127 -17.70 -6.88 -10.60
C PHE A 127 -17.04 -5.75 -9.79
N ARG A 128 -17.58 -5.48 -8.59
CA ARG A 128 -17.09 -4.43 -7.71
C ARG A 128 -16.31 -4.96 -6.51
N ASP A 129 -16.27 -6.27 -6.35
CA ASP A 129 -15.57 -6.87 -5.23
C ASP A 129 -14.11 -7.12 -5.62
N GLY A 130 -13.21 -6.59 -4.86
CA GLY A 130 -11.78 -6.76 -5.04
C GLY A 130 -11.04 -6.62 -3.71
N SER A 131 -9.72 -6.69 -3.80
CA SER A 131 -8.83 -6.42 -2.69
C SER A 131 -7.48 -5.97 -3.22
N THR A 132 -6.87 -5.01 -2.56
CA THR A 132 -5.42 -4.79 -2.68
C THR A 132 -4.68 -6.03 -2.22
N CYS A 133 -3.39 -6.11 -2.52
CA CYS A 133 -2.54 -7.15 -1.97
C CYS A 133 -1.10 -6.65 -1.90
N SER A 134 -0.56 -6.57 -0.68
CA SER A 134 0.83 -6.26 -0.45
C SER A 134 1.50 -7.41 0.27
N ILE A 135 2.53 -7.97 -0.35
CA ILE A 135 3.30 -9.10 0.14
C ILE A 135 4.74 -8.63 0.34
N VAL A 136 5.28 -8.86 1.52
CA VAL A 136 6.69 -8.63 1.82
C VAL A 136 7.35 -9.96 2.13
N LYS A 137 8.48 -10.24 1.51
CA LYS A 137 9.32 -11.41 1.79
C LYS A 137 10.70 -10.91 2.20
N ILE A 138 11.18 -11.36 3.35
CA ILE A 138 12.45 -10.96 3.90
C ILE A 138 13.37 -12.16 3.94
N TYR A 139 14.34 -12.14 3.07
CA TYR A 139 15.40 -13.14 2.97
C TYR A 139 16.67 -12.66 3.68
N PRO A 140 17.59 -13.55 4.04
CA PRO A 140 18.93 -13.12 4.45
C PRO A 140 19.58 -12.29 3.35
N GLY A 141 19.77 -10.99 3.60
CA GLY A 141 20.47 -10.07 2.70
C GLY A 141 19.60 -9.26 1.75
N TYR A 142 18.30 -9.53 1.62
CA TYR A 142 17.41 -8.70 0.80
C TYR A 142 15.94 -8.81 1.21
N ILE A 143 15.19 -7.78 0.85
CA ILE A 143 13.74 -7.67 1.02
C ILE A 143 13.09 -7.59 -0.36
N GLU A 144 12.03 -8.33 -0.58
CA GLU A 144 11.16 -8.21 -1.76
C GLU A 144 9.77 -7.79 -1.34
N CYS A 145 9.25 -6.76 -2.01
CA CYS A 145 7.86 -6.32 -1.88
C CYS A 145 7.14 -6.54 -3.20
N HIS A 146 5.95 -7.12 -3.14
CA HIS A 146 5.09 -7.36 -4.29
C HIS A 146 3.74 -6.72 -3.99
N THR A 147 3.35 -5.71 -4.77
CA THR A 147 2.16 -4.89 -4.46
C THR A 147 1.16 -4.85 -5.62
N ILE A 148 -0.11 -4.85 -5.28
CA ILE A 148 -1.28 -4.59 -6.13
C ILE A 148 -2.21 -3.65 -5.35
N GLY A 149 -2.52 -2.49 -5.90
CA GLY A 149 -3.38 -1.50 -5.25
C GLY A 149 -2.60 -0.41 -4.52
N ASP A 150 -3.20 0.15 -3.49
CA ASP A 150 -2.72 1.30 -2.73
C ASP A 150 -2.40 1.00 -1.25
N SER A 151 -2.52 -0.26 -0.83
CA SER A 151 -1.92 -0.72 0.43
C SER A 151 -0.39 -0.71 0.30
N GLN A 152 0.26 0.25 0.94
CA GLN A 152 1.66 0.59 0.72
C GLN A 152 2.59 -0.09 1.73
N VAL A 153 3.83 -0.34 1.30
CA VAL A 153 4.92 -0.80 2.17
C VAL A 153 5.94 0.31 2.33
N GLY A 154 6.23 0.68 3.57
CA GLY A 154 7.32 1.56 3.95
C GLY A 154 8.45 0.78 4.61
N ILE A 155 9.68 1.06 4.23
CA ILE A 155 10.89 0.42 4.74
C ILE A 155 11.86 1.50 5.19
N MET A 156 12.41 1.34 6.39
CA MET A 156 13.48 2.20 6.89
C MET A 156 14.69 1.37 7.27
N ILE A 157 15.86 1.81 6.82
CA ILE A 157 17.16 1.19 7.12
C ILE A 157 17.99 2.18 7.94
N ASN A 158 18.54 1.70 9.06
CA ASN A 158 19.45 2.44 9.94
C ASN A 158 18.90 3.79 10.43
N ASN A 159 17.57 3.91 10.61
CA ASN A 159 16.91 5.16 10.99
C ASN A 159 17.23 6.35 10.04
N LYS A 160 17.54 6.07 8.80
CA LYS A 160 18.02 7.08 7.85
C LYS A 160 17.36 6.95 6.49
N ASP A 161 17.51 5.82 5.84
CA ASP A 161 17.11 5.63 4.46
C ASP A 161 15.68 5.06 4.43
N CYS A 162 14.75 5.83 3.84
CA CYS A 162 13.33 5.47 3.74
C CYS A 162 12.97 5.13 2.30
N TYR A 163 12.22 4.06 2.13
CA TYR A 163 11.73 3.56 0.84
C TYR A 163 10.25 3.25 0.95
N PHE A 164 9.51 3.53 -0.12
CA PHE A 164 8.09 3.23 -0.20
C PHE A 164 7.78 2.56 -1.52
N THR A 165 6.91 1.55 -1.50
CA THR A 165 6.35 0.98 -2.72
C THR A 165 5.43 1.99 -3.40
N THR A 166 5.24 1.83 -4.70
CA THR A 166 4.37 2.72 -5.50
C THR A 166 2.90 2.38 -5.24
N ASN A 167 2.07 3.40 -5.10
CA ASN A 167 0.60 3.22 -5.10
C ASN A 167 0.08 3.11 -6.53
N HIS A 168 -0.87 2.21 -6.74
CA HIS A 168 -1.58 2.08 -8.01
C HIS A 168 -2.91 2.85 -7.96
N ASP A 169 -2.84 4.10 -7.56
CA ASP A 169 -3.98 5.01 -7.44
C ASP A 169 -4.01 6.07 -8.55
N SER A 170 -4.98 6.95 -8.49
CA SER A 170 -5.18 8.00 -9.50
C SER A 170 -4.20 9.19 -9.40
N THR A 171 -3.24 9.17 -8.50
CA THR A 171 -2.11 10.09 -8.45
C THR A 171 -0.91 9.57 -9.26
N ASN A 172 -0.90 8.27 -9.59
CA ASN A 172 0.15 7.63 -10.36
C ASN A 172 -0.04 7.83 -11.86
N MET A 173 0.79 8.67 -12.45
CA MET A 173 0.71 9.01 -13.88
C MET A 173 0.87 7.80 -14.80
N SER A 174 1.68 6.81 -14.43
CA SER A 174 1.86 5.59 -15.24
C SER A 174 0.58 4.75 -15.30
N GLU A 175 -0.20 4.72 -14.22
CA GLU A 175 -1.49 4.05 -14.18
C GLU A 175 -2.56 4.84 -14.97
N ILE A 176 -2.54 6.16 -14.90
CA ILE A 176 -3.42 7.01 -15.72
C ILE A 176 -3.13 6.76 -17.21
N ASP A 177 -1.87 6.80 -17.62
CA ASP A 177 -1.47 6.59 -19.01
C ASP A 177 -1.80 5.17 -19.50
N ARG A 178 -1.66 4.16 -18.65
CA ARG A 178 -2.05 2.79 -18.95
C ARG A 178 -3.55 2.63 -19.22
N LEU A 179 -4.38 3.34 -18.44
CA LEU A 179 -5.84 3.22 -18.49
C LEU A 179 -6.50 4.14 -19.53
N LYS A 180 -5.82 5.20 -19.96
CA LYS A 180 -6.33 6.17 -20.92
C LYS A 180 -6.77 5.56 -22.25
N PRO A 181 -6.02 4.62 -22.89
CA PRO A 181 -6.47 3.95 -24.12
C PRO A 181 -7.75 3.13 -23.95
N GLU A 182 -8.04 2.66 -22.73
CA GLU A 182 -9.24 1.89 -22.39
C GLU A 182 -10.48 2.79 -22.15
N GLY A 183 -10.35 4.09 -22.38
CA GLY A 183 -11.43 5.04 -22.18
C GLY A 183 -11.75 5.34 -20.71
N VAL A 184 -10.86 4.94 -19.79
CA VAL A 184 -10.98 5.29 -18.37
C VAL A 184 -10.61 6.75 -18.20
N ILE A 185 -11.47 7.48 -17.52
CA ILE A 185 -11.24 8.88 -17.18
C ILE A 185 -11.01 9.01 -15.67
N THR A 186 -10.23 10.00 -15.29
CA THR A 186 -10.13 10.41 -13.89
C THR A 186 -11.06 11.58 -13.65
N SER A 187 -11.77 11.57 -12.54
CA SER A 187 -12.54 12.74 -12.11
C SER A 187 -11.98 13.30 -10.84
N ASP A 188 -12.09 14.60 -10.73
CA ASP A 188 -11.80 15.28 -9.48
C ASP A 188 -12.87 14.91 -8.44
N THR A 189 -12.40 14.64 -7.25
CA THR A 189 -13.21 14.45 -6.05
C THR A 189 -12.46 15.05 -4.87
N TRP A 190 -13.14 15.21 -3.77
CA TRP A 190 -12.49 15.69 -2.57
C TRP A 190 -11.62 14.60 -1.97
N LYS A 191 -10.35 14.92 -1.77
CA LYS A 191 -9.43 14.18 -0.89
C LYS A 191 -9.01 15.10 0.25
N HIS A 192 -8.64 14.51 1.33
CA HIS A 192 -8.03 15.22 2.43
C HIS A 192 -6.51 15.23 2.29
N HIS A 193 -5.90 16.27 2.80
CA HIS A 193 -4.45 16.37 2.96
C HIS A 193 -4.16 16.84 4.38
N ILE A 194 -3.46 16.03 5.14
CA ILE A 194 -3.16 16.30 6.54
C ILE A 194 -1.93 17.18 6.60
N ILE A 195 -2.07 18.38 7.18
CA ILE A 195 -0.97 19.33 7.33
C ILE A 195 -0.15 19.00 8.58
N ASN A 196 -0.86 18.67 9.65
CA ASN A 196 -0.31 18.20 10.93
C ASN A 196 -1.38 17.42 11.67
N ASP A 197 -1.11 16.97 12.88
CA ASP A 197 -2.03 16.10 13.65
C ASP A 197 -3.37 16.76 14.01
N THR A 198 -3.59 18.03 13.71
CA THR A 198 -4.82 18.78 14.05
C THR A 198 -5.44 19.50 12.87
N ASP A 199 -4.70 19.73 11.80
CA ASP A 199 -5.13 20.53 10.66
C ASP A 199 -5.23 19.71 9.40
N LEU A 200 -6.35 19.85 8.71
CA LEU A 200 -6.70 19.16 7.47
C LEU A 200 -7.00 20.17 6.38
N THR A 201 -6.37 20.03 5.24
CA THR A 201 -6.76 20.73 4.01
C THR A 201 -7.56 19.77 3.14
N MET A 202 -8.75 20.18 2.71
CA MET A 202 -9.50 19.45 1.71
C MET A 202 -8.99 19.85 0.33
N ILE A 203 -8.48 18.86 -0.39
CA ILE A 203 -8.00 19.01 -1.76
C ILE A 203 -8.78 18.10 -2.70
N THR A 204 -8.81 18.46 -3.98
CA THR A 204 -9.34 17.55 -4.99
C THR A 204 -8.42 16.36 -5.17
N GLY A 205 -8.99 15.19 -5.03
CA GLY A 205 -8.38 13.93 -5.43
C GLY A 205 -9.01 13.44 -6.74
N LYS A 206 -8.56 12.31 -7.21
CA LYS A 206 -9.08 11.70 -8.43
C LYS A 206 -9.46 10.26 -8.17
N TYR A 207 -10.58 9.83 -8.77
CA TYR A 207 -10.94 8.42 -8.90
C TYR A 207 -10.85 8.01 -10.37
N PHE A 208 -10.57 6.74 -10.61
CA PHE A 208 -10.78 6.15 -11.92
C PHE A 208 -12.25 5.87 -12.14
N HIS A 209 -12.76 6.30 -13.30
CA HIS A 209 -14.13 6.06 -13.72
C HIS A 209 -14.15 4.99 -14.80
N PHE A 210 -14.81 3.90 -14.51
CA PHE A 210 -14.97 2.77 -15.40
C PHE A 210 -16.41 2.72 -15.91
N ASN A 211 -16.62 2.80 -17.22
CA ASN A 211 -17.93 2.62 -17.81
C ASN A 211 -18.36 1.15 -17.71
N HIS A 212 -19.54 0.91 -17.18
CA HIS A 212 -20.07 -0.45 -17.15
C HIS A 212 -20.50 -0.86 -18.58
N PRO A 213 -19.99 -1.99 -19.14
CA PRO A 213 -20.17 -2.33 -20.56
C PRO A 213 -21.61 -2.59 -20.99
N THR A 214 -22.52 -2.84 -20.04
CA THR A 214 -23.92 -3.20 -20.35
C THR A 214 -24.95 -2.37 -19.60
N LYS A 215 -24.52 -1.38 -18.83
CA LYS A 215 -25.40 -0.51 -18.04
C LYS A 215 -24.90 0.91 -18.18
N ASP A 216 -25.83 1.86 -18.19
CA ASP A 216 -25.52 3.29 -18.13
C ASP A 216 -25.14 3.68 -16.69
N ILE A 217 -24.06 3.09 -16.19
CA ILE A 217 -23.51 3.30 -14.84
C ILE A 217 -22.00 3.43 -14.95
N VAL A 218 -21.48 4.42 -14.26
CA VAL A 218 -20.04 4.62 -14.07
C VAL A 218 -19.64 4.09 -12.68
N ASP A 219 -18.73 3.15 -12.65
CA ASP A 219 -18.13 2.69 -11.40
C ASP A 219 -16.88 3.53 -11.08
N LYS A 220 -16.69 3.84 -9.80
CA LYS A 220 -15.56 4.62 -9.30
C LYS A 220 -14.70 3.73 -8.41
N LEU A 221 -13.39 3.76 -8.65
CA LEU A 221 -12.41 3.08 -7.81
C LEU A 221 -11.23 4.01 -7.52
N ALA A 222 -10.70 3.94 -6.32
CA ALA A 222 -9.50 4.68 -5.94
C ALA A 222 -8.25 4.09 -6.62
N MET A 223 -8.20 2.74 -6.73
CA MET A 223 -7.06 2.01 -7.28
C MET A 223 -7.33 1.50 -8.70
N SER A 224 -6.25 1.30 -9.45
CA SER A 224 -6.22 0.78 -10.83
C SER A 224 -5.79 -0.69 -10.91
N ARG A 225 -5.31 -1.25 -9.81
CA ARG A 225 -4.92 -2.65 -9.68
C ARG A 225 -5.54 -3.25 -8.44
N ALA A 226 -6.11 -4.45 -8.58
CA ALA A 226 -6.71 -5.20 -7.49
C ALA A 226 -6.86 -6.68 -7.85
N LEU A 227 -6.90 -7.54 -6.84
CA LEU A 227 -7.37 -8.93 -6.98
C LEU A 227 -8.89 -8.96 -7.09
N GLY A 228 -9.44 -9.94 -7.77
CA GLY A 228 -10.89 -10.07 -7.97
C GLY A 228 -11.39 -9.34 -9.20
N HIS A 229 -12.48 -8.59 -9.11
CA HIS A 229 -13.14 -7.88 -10.21
C HIS A 229 -13.55 -8.74 -11.41
N ASN A 230 -13.71 -10.03 -11.23
CA ASN A 230 -14.09 -11.01 -12.27
C ASN A 230 -13.34 -10.79 -13.59
N ILE A 231 -12.06 -10.94 -13.50
CA ILE A 231 -10.98 -10.59 -14.41
C ILE A 231 -11.33 -10.73 -15.88
N GLY A 232 -10.97 -9.73 -16.64
CA GLY A 232 -10.80 -9.79 -18.10
C GLY A 232 -12.03 -9.51 -18.92
N THR A 233 -13.18 -9.11 -18.34
CA THR A 233 -14.38 -8.89 -19.13
C THR A 233 -15.07 -7.54 -18.98
N ILE A 234 -14.79 -6.76 -17.93
CA ILE A 234 -15.58 -5.55 -17.67
C ILE A 234 -14.75 -4.31 -17.32
N PHE A 235 -13.70 -4.45 -16.54
CA PHE A 235 -12.84 -3.33 -16.14
C PHE A 235 -11.38 -3.60 -16.47
N PRO A 236 -10.63 -2.61 -16.96
CA PRO A 236 -9.19 -2.73 -17.23
C PRO A 236 -8.36 -2.66 -15.95
N ILE A 237 -8.88 -3.22 -14.85
CA ILE A 237 -8.16 -3.37 -13.59
C ILE A 237 -7.10 -4.44 -13.76
N SER A 238 -5.86 -4.07 -13.49
CA SER A 238 -4.72 -4.97 -13.61
C SER A 238 -4.53 -5.80 -12.35
N GLN A 239 -4.03 -7.01 -12.53
CA GLN A 239 -3.62 -7.91 -11.45
C GLN A 239 -2.11 -8.20 -11.51
N VAL A 240 -1.41 -7.43 -12.32
CA VAL A 240 0.05 -7.51 -12.41
C VAL A 240 0.65 -6.86 -11.17
N LEU A 241 1.45 -7.62 -10.46
CA LEU A 241 2.22 -7.13 -9.31
C LEU A 241 3.29 -6.14 -9.78
N GLU A 242 3.51 -5.12 -8.97
CA GLU A 242 4.76 -4.38 -8.99
C GLU A 242 5.70 -4.98 -7.96
N THR A 243 6.95 -5.23 -8.37
CA THR A 243 7.97 -5.83 -7.51
C THR A 243 9.04 -4.80 -7.21
N PHE A 244 9.35 -4.64 -5.95
CA PHE A 244 10.38 -3.77 -5.43
C PHE A 244 11.34 -4.58 -4.56
N ARG A 245 12.66 -4.40 -4.74
CA ARG A 245 13.69 -5.12 -3.98
C ARG A 245 14.72 -4.16 -3.39
N ILE A 246 15.11 -4.43 -2.14
CA ILE A 246 16.18 -3.74 -1.43
C ILE A 246 17.14 -4.79 -0.89
N ASP A 247 18.43 -4.61 -1.14
CA ASP A 247 19.48 -5.38 -0.50
C ASP A 247 19.90 -4.73 0.82
N TYR A 248 20.23 -5.53 1.81
CA TYR A 248 20.70 -5.07 3.11
C TYR A 248 21.82 -5.97 3.65
N THR A 249 22.57 -5.48 4.62
CA THR A 249 23.63 -6.21 5.28
C THR A 249 23.23 -6.68 6.67
N ILE A 250 23.98 -7.64 7.23
CA ILE A 250 23.75 -8.14 8.58
C ILE A 250 23.85 -7.07 9.67
N ASN A 251 24.57 -5.97 9.38
CA ASN A 251 24.75 -4.89 10.36
C ASN A 251 23.63 -3.83 10.28
N ASP A 252 22.74 -3.95 9.31
CA ASP A 252 21.66 -3.00 9.13
C ASP A 252 20.48 -3.30 10.05
N SER A 253 20.04 -2.29 10.78
CA SER A 253 18.77 -2.33 11.49
C SER A 253 17.65 -1.87 10.56
N ILE A 254 16.56 -2.64 10.53
CA ILE A 254 15.48 -2.44 9.56
C ILE A 254 14.14 -2.46 10.27
N VAL A 255 13.27 -1.55 9.89
CA VAL A 255 11.83 -1.65 10.18
C VAL A 255 11.04 -1.58 8.88
N ILE A 256 9.99 -2.38 8.84
CA ILE A 256 9.06 -2.45 7.70
C ILE A 256 7.66 -2.29 8.25
N ILE A 257 6.88 -1.42 7.61
CA ILE A 257 5.45 -1.26 7.85
C ILE A 257 4.73 -1.52 6.52
N ALA A 258 3.97 -2.59 6.45
CA ALA A 258 3.01 -2.82 5.39
C ALA A 258 1.62 -2.49 5.96
N ALA A 259 0.88 -1.60 5.32
CA ALA A 259 -0.41 -1.18 5.83
C ALA A 259 -1.40 -0.83 4.72
N THR A 260 -2.69 -0.89 5.05
CA THR A 260 -3.79 -0.39 4.23
C THR A 260 -3.79 1.14 4.18
N ASP A 261 -4.58 1.73 3.31
CA ASP A 261 -4.76 3.18 3.21
C ASP A 261 -5.34 3.77 4.50
N GLY A 262 -6.06 2.99 5.32
CA GLY A 262 -6.50 3.40 6.64
C GLY A 262 -5.39 3.87 7.59
N LEU A 263 -4.12 3.45 7.39
CA LEU A 263 -2.97 4.08 8.03
C LEU A 263 -2.40 5.22 7.16
N TRP A 264 -2.13 4.93 5.88
CA TRP A 264 -1.32 5.82 5.07
C TRP A 264 -2.03 7.10 4.65
N ASP A 265 -3.35 7.09 4.53
CA ASP A 265 -4.16 8.26 4.19
C ASP A 265 -4.34 9.24 5.36
N ILE A 266 -4.11 8.78 6.59
CA ILE A 266 -4.32 9.58 7.80
C ILE A 266 -3.03 10.12 8.42
N VAL A 267 -1.90 10.00 7.73
CA VAL A 267 -0.62 10.53 8.20
C VAL A 267 -0.11 11.62 7.26
N TYR A 268 0.36 12.73 7.81
CA TYR A 268 0.88 13.84 7.02
C TYR A 268 2.31 13.60 6.48
N ASP A 269 3.10 12.81 7.21
CA ASP A 269 4.47 12.46 6.81
C ASP A 269 4.77 11.00 7.12
N LYS A 270 4.85 10.20 6.07
CA LYS A 270 5.08 8.74 6.15
C LYS A 270 6.46 8.41 6.72
N GLU A 271 7.48 9.25 6.47
CA GLU A 271 8.81 9.04 7.06
C GLU A 271 8.80 9.23 8.57
N VAL A 272 8.06 10.23 9.07
CA VAL A 272 7.91 10.46 10.50
C VAL A 272 7.30 9.24 11.18
N ILE A 273 6.33 8.60 10.56
CA ILE A 273 5.72 7.37 11.07
C ILE A 273 6.74 6.22 11.13
N LEU A 274 7.54 6.03 10.08
CA LEU A 274 8.61 5.01 10.07
C LEU A 274 9.66 5.30 11.15
N LYS A 275 10.09 6.56 11.29
CA LYS A 275 11.05 6.98 12.32
C LYS A 275 10.51 6.74 13.72
N LYS A 276 9.25 7.10 13.96
CA LYS A 276 8.60 6.86 15.24
C LYS A 276 8.52 5.37 15.57
N PHE A 277 8.08 4.55 14.62
CA PHE A 277 8.03 3.10 14.81
C PHE A 277 9.40 2.49 15.09
N TYR A 278 10.44 2.95 14.38
CA TYR A 278 11.82 2.55 14.63
C TYR A 278 12.26 2.90 16.05
N GLN A 279 11.98 4.13 16.50
CA GLN A 279 12.31 4.60 17.86
C GLN A 279 11.55 3.80 18.93
N ASP A 280 10.24 3.65 18.76
CA ASP A 280 9.39 2.90 19.71
C ASP A 280 9.87 1.45 19.86
N THR A 281 10.27 0.81 18.74
CA THR A 281 10.79 -0.56 18.75
C THR A 281 12.13 -0.67 19.49
N ASN A 282 13.05 0.27 19.24
CA ASN A 282 14.35 0.29 19.93
C ASN A 282 14.20 0.60 21.42
N ASP A 283 13.36 1.57 21.76
CA ASP A 283 13.10 1.95 23.16
C ASP A 283 12.52 0.79 23.94
N GLU A 284 11.61 0.04 23.35
CA GLU A 284 11.01 -1.11 23.97
C GLU A 284 12.01 -2.25 24.16
N LEU A 285 12.79 -2.56 23.14
CA LEU A 285 13.85 -3.55 23.23
C LEU A 285 14.85 -3.21 24.36
N TYR A 286 15.23 -1.93 24.44
CA TYR A 286 16.14 -1.45 25.47
C TYR A 286 15.56 -1.57 26.89
N LYS A 287 14.26 -1.25 27.06
CA LYS A 287 13.60 -1.28 28.37
C LYS A 287 13.28 -2.68 28.87
N THR A 288 12.84 -3.55 27.97
CA THR A 288 12.27 -4.86 28.33
C THR A 288 13.17 -6.04 27.97
N ASN A 289 14.22 -5.80 27.21
CA ASN A 289 15.05 -6.82 26.55
C ASN A 289 14.19 -7.83 25.73
N LYS A 290 13.02 -7.39 25.25
CA LYS A 290 12.10 -8.16 24.42
C LYS A 290 11.41 -7.22 23.42
N CYS A 291 11.20 -7.71 22.21
CA CYS A 291 10.29 -7.06 21.27
C CYS A 291 8.87 -7.49 21.58
N THR A 292 7.95 -6.53 21.76
CA THR A 292 6.52 -6.77 22.03
C THR A 292 5.67 -6.25 20.86
N ASP A 293 4.36 -6.34 20.98
CA ASP A 293 3.42 -5.77 19.99
C ASP A 293 3.06 -4.31 20.28
N THR A 294 3.68 -3.69 21.29
CA THR A 294 3.42 -2.31 21.68
C THR A 294 3.61 -1.32 20.53
N PRO A 295 4.70 -1.37 19.74
CA PRO A 295 4.89 -0.43 18.64
C PRO A 295 3.78 -0.48 17.57
N VAL A 296 3.31 -1.68 17.17
CA VAL A 296 2.22 -1.80 16.20
C VAL A 296 0.89 -1.32 16.78
N ASN A 297 0.64 -1.60 18.06
CA ASN A 297 -0.55 -1.11 18.74
C ASN A 297 -0.54 0.42 18.89
N ASN A 298 0.63 1.04 19.09
CA ASN A 298 0.78 2.50 19.09
C ASN A 298 0.43 3.10 17.73
N LEU A 299 0.82 2.47 16.62
CA LEU A 299 0.43 2.89 15.28
C LEU A 299 -1.08 2.79 15.04
N ILE A 300 -1.69 1.67 15.43
CA ILE A 300 -3.15 1.48 15.35
C ILE A 300 -3.88 2.57 16.13
N ASN A 301 -3.48 2.80 17.38
CA ASN A 301 -4.09 3.82 18.22
C ASN A 301 -3.89 5.24 17.67
N HIS A 302 -2.73 5.51 17.09
CA HIS A 302 -2.47 6.78 16.42
C HIS A 302 -3.43 6.99 15.25
N ALA A 303 -3.51 6.03 14.32
CA ALA A 303 -4.40 6.12 13.17
C ALA A 303 -5.88 6.21 13.59
N GLU A 304 -6.33 5.40 14.56
CA GLU A 304 -7.69 5.48 15.11
C GLU A 304 -8.00 6.87 15.65
N ASN A 305 -7.07 7.46 16.42
CA ASN A 305 -7.24 8.80 16.93
C ASN A 305 -7.35 9.84 15.82
N MET A 306 -6.52 9.71 14.78
CA MET A 306 -6.56 10.60 13.61
C MET A 306 -7.91 10.50 12.88
N TRP A 307 -8.45 9.30 12.68
CA TRP A 307 -9.76 9.09 12.05
C TRP A 307 -10.93 9.59 12.88
N THR A 308 -10.84 9.55 14.20
CA THR A 308 -11.98 9.84 15.10
C THR A 308 -11.96 11.23 15.71
N GLN A 309 -10.83 11.95 15.65
CA GLN A 309 -10.72 13.30 16.20
C GLN A 309 -11.47 14.33 15.34
N LYS A 310 -11.59 15.54 15.90
CA LYS A 310 -12.08 16.70 15.15
C LYS A 310 -10.92 17.40 14.48
N TRP A 311 -11.11 17.78 13.22
CA TRP A 311 -10.13 18.47 12.41
C TRP A 311 -10.50 19.93 12.21
N ASN A 312 -9.50 20.81 12.14
CA ASN A 312 -9.62 22.13 11.58
C ASN A 312 -9.58 22.01 10.06
N VAL A 313 -10.75 22.03 9.43
CA VAL A 313 -10.84 21.86 7.95
C VAL A 313 -10.73 23.21 7.28
N LEU A 314 -9.74 23.37 6.42
CA LEU A 314 -9.55 24.54 5.56
C LEU A 314 -10.24 24.27 4.21
N TYR A 315 -11.18 25.11 3.85
CA TYR A 315 -11.88 25.05 2.56
C TYR A 315 -12.13 26.45 2.04
N GLU A 316 -11.61 26.80 0.87
CA GLU A 316 -11.75 28.12 0.23
C GLU A 316 -11.44 29.32 1.15
N GLY A 317 -10.55 29.13 2.13
CA GLY A 317 -10.16 30.16 3.10
C GLY A 317 -10.98 30.19 4.40
N ASP A 318 -12.05 29.44 4.48
CA ASP A 318 -12.84 29.29 5.71
C ASP A 318 -12.35 28.11 6.54
N VAL A 319 -12.34 28.27 7.85
CA VAL A 319 -11.99 27.21 8.82
C VAL A 319 -13.27 26.67 9.44
N SER A 320 -13.45 25.37 9.36
CA SER A 320 -14.53 24.66 10.05
C SER A 320 -13.98 23.50 10.88
N ILE A 321 -14.71 23.09 11.90
CA ILE A 321 -14.35 21.92 12.72
C ILE A 321 -15.23 20.76 12.28
N ASN A 322 -14.59 19.73 11.75
CA ASN A 322 -15.27 18.55 11.21
C ASN A 322 -14.65 17.26 11.74
N GLN A 323 -15.37 16.19 11.58
CA GLN A 323 -14.91 14.83 11.83
C GLN A 323 -15.12 14.02 10.54
N PHE A 324 -14.25 13.06 10.27
CA PHE A 324 -14.46 12.17 9.14
C PHE A 324 -15.80 11.44 9.27
N PRO A 325 -16.66 11.51 8.25
CA PRO A 325 -17.99 10.89 8.32
C PRO A 325 -17.91 9.36 8.28
N ASN A 326 -16.88 8.82 7.64
CA ASN A 326 -16.67 7.38 7.46
C ASN A 326 -15.19 7.08 7.70
N PRO A 327 -14.79 6.78 8.94
CA PRO A 327 -13.43 6.31 9.24
C PRO A 327 -13.17 5.01 8.49
N ASP A 328 -11.94 4.83 8.02
CA ASP A 328 -11.53 3.61 7.35
C ASP A 328 -11.04 2.55 8.32
N ASP A 329 -11.09 1.29 7.89
CA ASP A 329 -10.47 0.19 8.62
C ASP A 329 -8.94 0.34 8.57
N ILE A 330 -8.23 -0.17 9.57
CA ILE A 330 -6.79 -0.04 9.67
C ILE A 330 -6.18 -1.43 9.77
N GLY A 331 -5.39 -1.80 8.77
CA GLY A 331 -4.61 -3.03 8.74
C GLY A 331 -3.12 -2.74 8.72
N ILE A 332 -2.36 -3.24 9.69
CA ILE A 332 -0.92 -3.01 9.79
C ILE A 332 -0.21 -4.34 10.08
N ALA A 333 0.81 -4.65 9.28
CA ALA A 333 1.76 -5.71 9.53
C ALA A 333 3.18 -5.14 9.52
N CYS A 334 3.97 -5.46 10.54
CA CYS A 334 5.29 -4.91 10.74
C CYS A 334 6.35 -5.98 10.93
N ILE A 335 7.58 -5.66 10.50
CA ILE A 335 8.79 -6.39 10.89
C ILE A 335 9.82 -5.40 11.40
N SER A 336 10.50 -5.79 12.47
CA SER A 336 11.74 -5.16 12.90
C SER A 336 12.87 -6.18 12.94
N ILE A 337 14.03 -5.79 12.40
CA ILE A 337 15.29 -6.52 12.40
C ILE A 337 16.30 -5.61 13.09
N ILE A 338 16.73 -5.99 14.31
CA ILE A 338 17.56 -5.14 15.19
C ILE A 338 18.74 -5.94 15.76
#